data_220d674d8a9cb3a4bdbd0032329a7dfa
#
_entry.id   220d674d8a9cb3a4bdbd0032329a7dfa
#
_cell.length_a   1.000
_cell.length_b   1.000
_cell.length_c   1.000
_cell.angle_alpha   90.00
_cell.angle_beta   90.00
_cell.angle_gamma   90.00
#
_symmetry.space_group_name_H-M   'P 1'
#
loop_
_entity.id
_entity.type
_entity.pdbx_description
1 polymer ?
#
loop_
_entity_poly.entity_id
_entity_poly.type
_entity_poly.pdbx_seq_one_letter_code
_entity_poly.pdbx_strand_id
1 'polypeptide(L)'
;DRIAMSPEALSQIRSNELLWVCVPYVGLVIIAIVIWMFFKRSKDSEKDMSGDLNILDSIKKLIKIPRYAFGVIAQFFYVGVQISVWTWTIQYVMTTVGLNEADAAQYYLIAIVLFIACRWICTALMKYIEPALMMAVFAVGGILASLGTIYLPTSQSVWCLVTISACMSL
;
A
#
# COMPACT_ATOMS: atom_id res chain seq x y z
N ASP A 1 -29.82 -1.42 -11.20
CA ASP A 1 -31.22 -1.22 -10.76
C ASP A 1 -31.40 -0.84 -9.29
N ARG A 2 -30.41 -0.17 -8.70
CA ARG A 2 -30.48 0.32 -7.31
C ARG A 2 -31.41 1.54 -7.15
N ILE A 3 -31.79 2.20 -8.26
CA ILE A 3 -32.60 3.43 -8.27
C ILE A 3 -34.09 3.15 -8.00
N ALA A 4 -34.53 1.91 -8.17
CA ALA A 4 -35.95 1.51 -8.01
C ALA A 4 -36.26 0.82 -6.68
N MET A 5 -35.32 0.73 -5.75
CA MET A 5 -35.48 0.03 -4.46
C MET A 5 -36.01 0.98 -3.37
N SER A 6 -36.82 0.43 -2.46
CA SER A 6 -37.30 1.18 -1.29
C SER A 6 -36.11 1.58 -0.35
N PRO A 7 -36.22 2.72 0.37
CA PRO A 7 -35.16 3.19 1.27
C PRO A 7 -34.75 2.16 2.34
N GLU A 8 -35.70 1.32 2.77
CA GLU A 8 -35.45 0.28 3.76
C GLU A 8 -34.64 -0.89 3.20
N ALA A 9 -34.91 -1.34 1.98
CA ALA A 9 -34.13 -2.37 1.30
C ALA A 9 -32.71 -1.90 0.99
N LEU A 10 -32.54 -0.63 0.60
CA LEU A 10 -31.21 -0.01 0.41
C LEU A 10 -30.41 0.05 1.70
N SER A 11 -31.02 0.34 2.84
CA SER A 11 -30.34 0.39 4.13
C SER A 11 -29.86 -0.99 4.58
N GLN A 12 -30.63 -2.04 4.34
CA GLN A 12 -30.27 -3.42 4.67
C GLN A 12 -29.11 -3.93 3.77
N ILE A 13 -29.16 -3.64 2.48
CA ILE A 13 -28.08 -4.00 1.56
C ILE A 13 -26.79 -3.28 1.96
N ARG A 14 -26.88 -1.98 2.27
CA ARG A 14 -25.76 -1.16 2.69
C ARG A 14 -25.15 -1.63 4.02
N SER A 15 -25.95 -2.06 4.99
CA SER A 15 -25.45 -2.60 6.25
C SER A 15 -24.74 -3.96 6.06
N ASN A 16 -25.26 -4.81 5.18
CA ASN A 16 -24.60 -6.08 4.83
C ASN A 16 -23.30 -5.85 4.07
N GLU A 17 -23.27 -4.95 3.10
CA GLU A 17 -22.03 -4.60 2.37
C GLU A 17 -20.97 -4.03 3.33
N LEU A 18 -21.37 -3.18 4.29
CA LEU A 18 -20.47 -2.64 5.31
C LEU A 18 -19.93 -3.74 6.24
N LEU A 19 -20.74 -4.71 6.63
CA LEU A 19 -20.29 -5.85 7.43
C LEU A 19 -19.20 -6.66 6.71
N TRP A 20 -19.40 -6.95 5.42
CA TRP A 20 -18.40 -7.68 4.62
C TRP A 20 -17.09 -6.90 4.47
N VAL A 21 -17.15 -5.57 4.43
CA VAL A 21 -15.95 -4.72 4.44
C VAL A 21 -15.28 -4.71 5.81
N CYS A 22 -16.04 -4.73 6.91
CA CYS A 22 -15.50 -4.71 8.27
C CYS A 22 -14.83 -6.02 8.70
N VAL A 23 -15.31 -7.17 8.21
CA VAL A 23 -14.79 -8.50 8.61
C VAL A 23 -13.28 -8.64 8.43
N PRO A 24 -12.65 -8.30 7.28
CA PRO A 24 -11.21 -8.39 7.13
C PRO A 24 -10.45 -7.44 8.06
N TYR A 25 -10.99 -6.25 8.37
CA TYR A 25 -10.37 -5.33 9.32
C TYR A 25 -10.38 -5.86 10.75
N VAL A 26 -11.50 -6.49 11.18
CA VAL A 26 -11.57 -7.16 12.48
C VAL A 26 -10.56 -8.31 12.53
N GLY A 27 -10.42 -9.08 11.45
CA GLY A 27 -9.38 -10.11 11.34
C GLY A 27 -7.97 -9.55 11.53
N LEU A 28 -7.64 -8.44 10.89
CA LEU A 28 -6.35 -7.77 11.04
C LEU A 28 -6.13 -7.27 12.47
N VAL A 29 -7.14 -6.72 13.13
CA VAL A 29 -7.05 -6.28 14.53
C VAL A 29 -6.77 -7.47 15.45
N ILE A 30 -7.44 -8.59 15.24
CA ILE A 30 -7.21 -9.81 16.03
C ILE A 30 -5.77 -10.29 15.85
N ILE A 31 -5.28 -10.35 14.60
CA ILE A 31 -3.89 -10.74 14.29
C ILE A 31 -2.91 -9.79 14.98
N ALA A 32 -3.14 -8.48 14.90
CA ALA A 32 -2.30 -7.48 15.56
C ALA A 32 -2.26 -7.65 17.08
N ILE A 33 -3.41 -7.94 17.71
CA ILE A 33 -3.50 -8.21 19.16
C ILE A 33 -2.73 -9.49 19.51
N VAL A 34 -2.86 -10.55 18.72
CA VAL A 34 -2.13 -11.82 18.94
C VAL A 34 -0.62 -11.59 18.83
N ILE A 35 -0.17 -10.89 17.79
CA ILE A 35 1.25 -10.55 17.63
C ILE A 35 1.73 -9.69 18.81
N TRP A 36 0.97 -8.68 19.21
CA TRP A 36 1.29 -7.83 20.36
C TRP A 36 1.39 -8.63 21.66
N MET A 37 0.46 -9.57 21.88
CA MET A 37 0.44 -10.43 23.05
C MET A 37 1.65 -11.36 23.08
N PHE A 38 2.04 -11.90 21.89
CA PHE A 38 3.23 -12.74 21.74
C PHE A 38 4.50 -11.96 22.06
N PHE A 39 4.66 -10.73 21.54
CA PHE A 39 5.79 -9.88 21.87
C PHE A 39 5.83 -9.44 23.33
N LYS A 40 4.67 -9.14 23.92
CA LYS A 40 4.58 -8.81 25.34
C LYS A 40 5.05 -9.98 26.21
N ARG A 41 4.66 -11.19 25.88
CA ARG A 41 5.08 -12.40 26.61
C ARG A 41 6.58 -12.71 26.45
N SER A 42 7.12 -12.44 25.25
CA SER A 42 8.56 -12.58 24.99
C SER A 42 9.39 -11.54 25.75
N LYS A 43 8.88 -10.33 25.91
CA LYS A 43 9.55 -9.23 26.59
C LYS A 43 9.64 -9.40 28.12
N ASP A 44 8.77 -10.20 28.71
CA ASP A 44 8.84 -10.54 30.14
C ASP A 44 10.04 -11.47 30.46
N SER A 45 10.62 -12.13 29.44
CA SER A 45 11.82 -12.94 29.58
C SER A 45 13.13 -12.13 29.45
N GLU A 46 13.06 -10.89 28.98
CA GLU A 46 14.23 -10.04 28.66
C GLU A 46 14.37 -8.81 29.59
N LYS A 47 13.65 -8.82 30.73
CA LYS A 47 13.62 -7.69 31.68
C LYS A 47 14.95 -7.36 32.35
N ASP A 48 15.98 -8.17 32.17
CA ASP A 48 17.27 -7.93 32.82
C ASP A 48 18.26 -7.06 32.03
N MET A 49 17.93 -6.61 30.83
CA MET A 49 18.86 -5.83 29.97
C MET A 49 18.34 -4.50 29.42
N SER A 50 17.10 -4.09 29.67
CA SER A 50 16.60 -2.82 29.14
C SER A 50 16.28 -1.84 30.27
N GLY A 51 17.23 -0.91 30.50
CA GLY A 51 16.96 0.31 31.23
C GLY A 51 15.74 1.04 30.61
N ASP A 52 15.04 1.77 31.46
CA ASP A 52 13.83 2.55 31.20
C ASP A 52 13.84 3.23 29.81
N LEU A 53 13.30 2.54 28.80
CA LEU A 53 13.19 3.10 27.46
C LEU A 53 12.05 4.11 27.46
N ASN A 54 12.35 5.34 27.79
CA ASN A 54 11.47 6.47 27.55
C ASN A 54 11.28 6.63 26.04
N ILE A 55 10.15 6.09 25.53
CA ILE A 55 9.79 6.12 24.10
C ILE A 55 9.83 7.56 23.56
N LEU A 56 9.35 8.53 24.36
CA LEU A 56 9.36 9.96 24.01
C LEU A 56 10.78 10.51 23.84
N ASP A 57 11.73 10.14 24.69
CA ASP A 57 13.12 10.57 24.56
C ASP A 57 13.83 9.91 23.40
N SER A 58 13.49 8.66 23.12
CA SER A 58 14.00 7.94 21.93
C SER A 58 13.49 8.60 20.64
N ILE A 59 12.20 8.93 20.56
CA ILE A 59 11.61 9.65 19.41
C ILE A 59 12.28 11.04 19.25
N LYS A 60 12.45 11.79 20.33
CA LYS A 60 13.13 13.09 20.28
C LYS A 60 14.58 12.99 19.80
N LYS A 61 15.31 11.95 20.21
CA LYS A 61 16.67 11.68 19.71
C LYS A 61 16.68 11.31 18.23
N LEU A 62 15.73 10.47 17.77
CA LEU A 62 15.62 10.08 16.37
C LEU A 62 15.29 11.26 15.46
N ILE A 63 14.36 12.12 15.85
CA ILE A 63 13.97 13.31 15.06
C ILE A 63 15.14 14.30 14.91
N LYS A 64 16.07 14.34 15.89
CA LYS A 64 17.29 15.18 15.80
C LYS A 64 18.30 14.69 14.76
N ILE A 65 18.16 13.45 14.29
CA ILE A 65 19.01 12.92 13.23
C ILE A 65 18.41 13.32 11.88
N PRO A 66 19.02 14.24 11.11
CA PRO A 66 18.40 14.78 9.90
C PRO A 66 18.14 13.68 8.86
N ARG A 67 19.01 12.69 8.74
CA ARG A 67 18.80 11.56 7.83
C ARG A 67 17.54 10.77 8.15
N TYR A 68 17.21 10.59 9.42
CA TYR A 68 16.00 9.91 9.86
C TYR A 68 14.76 10.76 9.55
N ALA A 69 14.79 12.06 9.87
CA ALA A 69 13.69 12.97 9.60
C ALA A 69 13.35 13.03 8.10
N PHE A 70 14.36 13.15 7.23
CA PHE A 70 14.16 13.10 5.79
C PHE A 70 13.60 11.77 5.31
N GLY A 71 14.06 10.64 5.89
CA GLY A 71 13.50 9.32 5.59
C GLY A 71 12.01 9.21 5.92
N VAL A 72 11.58 9.72 7.08
CA VAL A 72 10.16 9.73 7.48
C VAL A 72 9.31 10.58 6.54
N ILE A 73 9.80 11.77 6.16
CA ILE A 73 9.12 12.64 5.20
C ILE A 73 9.00 11.97 3.83
N ALA A 74 10.09 11.37 3.34
CA ALA A 74 10.09 10.64 2.08
C ALA A 74 9.09 9.48 2.12
N GLN A 75 9.04 8.73 3.21
CA GLN A 75 8.09 7.63 3.39
C GLN A 75 6.64 8.12 3.41
N PHE A 76 6.36 9.26 4.02
CA PHE A 76 5.02 9.87 4.02
C PHE A 76 4.55 10.17 2.58
N PHE A 77 5.39 10.82 1.77
CA PHE A 77 5.07 11.10 0.38
C PHE A 77 4.94 9.82 -0.45
N TYR A 78 5.81 8.85 -0.24
CA TYR A 78 5.77 7.56 -0.91
C TYR A 78 4.44 6.84 -0.68
N VAL A 79 4.00 6.71 0.57
CA VAL A 79 2.71 6.07 0.90
C VAL A 79 1.54 6.87 0.33
N GLY A 80 1.62 8.20 0.37
CA GLY A 80 0.61 9.08 -0.24
C GLY A 80 0.43 8.83 -1.73
N VAL A 81 1.53 8.77 -2.48
CA VAL A 81 1.51 8.45 -3.92
C VAL A 81 0.98 7.03 -4.17
N GLN A 82 1.38 6.06 -3.38
CA GLN A 82 0.92 4.68 -3.49
C GLN A 82 -0.60 4.56 -3.34
N ILE A 83 -1.16 5.17 -2.30
CA ILE A 83 -2.61 5.18 -2.07
C ILE A 83 -3.33 5.90 -3.22
N SER A 84 -2.79 7.03 -3.70
CA SER A 84 -3.36 7.78 -4.82
C SER A 84 -3.42 6.93 -6.09
N VAL A 85 -2.32 6.27 -6.46
CA VAL A 85 -2.28 5.41 -7.65
C VAL A 85 -3.34 4.29 -7.52
N TRP A 86 -3.44 3.63 -6.39
CA TRP A 86 -4.41 2.56 -6.20
C TRP A 86 -5.86 3.04 -6.25
N THR A 87 -6.14 4.19 -5.66
CA THR A 87 -7.50 4.77 -5.66
C THR A 87 -7.94 5.15 -7.07
N TRP A 88 -7.04 5.76 -7.85
CA TRP A 88 -7.38 6.26 -9.18
C TRP A 88 -7.27 5.20 -10.29
N THR A 89 -6.65 4.05 -10.05
CA THR A 89 -6.45 3.01 -11.07
C THR A 89 -7.76 2.55 -11.70
N ILE A 90 -8.75 2.18 -10.89
CA ILE A 90 -10.04 1.69 -11.39
C ILE A 90 -10.75 2.80 -12.19
N GLN A 91 -10.79 4.00 -11.65
CA GLN A 91 -11.45 5.13 -12.29
C GLN A 91 -10.77 5.53 -13.60
N TYR A 92 -9.45 5.49 -13.64
CA TYR A 92 -8.68 5.77 -14.85
C TYR A 92 -8.99 4.74 -15.95
N VAL A 93 -9.01 3.46 -15.63
CA VAL A 93 -9.32 2.40 -16.58
C VAL A 93 -10.77 2.53 -17.09
N MET A 94 -11.73 2.82 -16.22
CA MET A 94 -13.13 3.05 -16.62
C MET A 94 -13.27 4.25 -17.57
N THR A 95 -12.61 5.36 -17.28
CA THR A 95 -12.74 6.59 -18.07
C THR A 95 -11.96 6.55 -19.37
N THR A 96 -10.81 5.88 -19.39
CA THR A 96 -9.88 5.89 -20.53
C THR A 96 -10.16 4.75 -21.51
N VAL A 97 -10.52 3.57 -21.00
CA VAL A 97 -10.81 2.38 -21.83
C VAL A 97 -12.31 2.19 -22.05
N GLY A 98 -13.16 2.83 -21.24
CA GLY A 98 -14.62 2.69 -21.31
C GLY A 98 -15.13 1.34 -20.82
N LEU A 99 -14.36 0.66 -19.95
CA LEU A 99 -14.73 -0.63 -19.39
C LEU A 99 -15.71 -0.50 -18.23
N ASN A 100 -16.47 -1.57 -18.00
CA ASN A 100 -17.31 -1.69 -16.81
C ASN A 100 -16.45 -1.80 -15.54
N GLU A 101 -17.03 -1.46 -14.39
CA GLU A 101 -16.34 -1.49 -13.09
C GLU A 101 -15.74 -2.89 -12.78
N ALA A 102 -16.47 -3.97 -13.13
CA ALA A 102 -16.01 -5.34 -12.92
C ALA A 102 -14.75 -5.68 -13.73
N ASP A 103 -14.67 -5.23 -14.98
CA ASP A 103 -13.52 -5.46 -15.84
C ASP A 103 -12.33 -4.57 -15.43
N ALA A 104 -12.58 -3.33 -15.04
CA ALA A 104 -11.58 -2.42 -14.51
C ALA A 104 -10.95 -2.96 -13.21
N ALA A 105 -11.74 -3.61 -12.36
CA ALA A 105 -11.26 -4.25 -11.14
C ALA A 105 -10.27 -5.39 -11.41
N GLN A 106 -10.36 -6.09 -12.55
CA GLN A 106 -9.39 -7.12 -12.91
C GLN A 106 -7.98 -6.53 -13.15
N TYR A 107 -7.87 -5.39 -13.81
CA TYR A 107 -6.59 -4.69 -13.98
C TYR A 107 -6.00 -4.26 -12.63
N TYR A 108 -6.85 -3.83 -11.71
CA TYR A 108 -6.45 -3.50 -10.35
C TYR A 108 -5.93 -4.72 -9.58
N LEU A 109 -6.59 -5.88 -9.72
CA LEU A 109 -6.13 -7.14 -9.12
C LEU A 109 -4.76 -7.55 -9.68
N ILE A 110 -4.56 -7.45 -11.00
CA ILE A 110 -3.27 -7.74 -11.64
C ILE A 110 -2.19 -6.80 -11.08
N ALA A 111 -2.49 -5.51 -10.93
CA ALA A 111 -1.56 -4.54 -10.37
C ALA A 111 -1.15 -4.88 -8.93
N ILE A 112 -2.11 -5.29 -8.07
CA ILE A 112 -1.82 -5.70 -6.68
C ILE A 112 -1.00 -7.00 -6.65
N VAL A 113 -1.37 -8.00 -7.44
CA VAL A 113 -0.63 -9.28 -7.49
C VAL A 113 0.82 -9.03 -7.93
N LEU A 114 1.00 -8.21 -8.96
CA LEU A 114 2.33 -7.84 -9.44
C LEU A 114 3.11 -7.05 -8.37
N PHE A 115 2.46 -6.12 -7.67
CA PHE A 115 3.05 -5.39 -6.55
C PHE A 115 3.56 -6.34 -5.46
N ILE A 116 2.74 -7.32 -5.05
CA ILE A 116 3.12 -8.28 -4.02
C ILE A 116 4.28 -9.15 -4.51
N ALA A 117 4.21 -9.67 -5.73
CA ALA A 117 5.28 -10.49 -6.32
C ALA A 117 6.61 -9.71 -6.39
N CYS A 118 6.58 -8.47 -6.89
CA CYS A 118 7.75 -7.60 -6.95
C CYS A 118 8.30 -7.30 -5.55
N ARG A 119 7.45 -7.09 -4.54
CA ARG A 119 7.88 -6.85 -3.17
C ARG A 119 8.67 -8.03 -2.59
N TRP A 120 8.22 -9.27 -2.84
CA TRP A 120 8.96 -10.46 -2.44
C TRP A 120 10.31 -10.57 -3.16
N ILE A 121 10.32 -10.32 -4.47
CA ILE A 121 11.54 -10.33 -5.29
C ILE A 121 12.51 -9.24 -4.81
N CYS A 122 12.03 -8.02 -4.61
CA CYS A 122 12.85 -6.91 -4.12
C CYS A 122 13.44 -7.20 -2.74
N THR A 123 12.63 -7.76 -1.83
CA THR A 123 13.11 -8.16 -0.49
C THR A 123 14.23 -9.21 -0.57
N ALA A 124 14.11 -10.17 -1.48
CA ALA A 124 15.16 -11.16 -1.71
C ALA A 124 16.41 -10.54 -2.36
N LEU A 125 16.23 -9.59 -3.28
CA LEU A 125 17.33 -8.90 -3.97
C LEU A 125 18.10 -7.94 -3.05
N MET A 126 17.45 -7.34 -2.04
CA MET A 126 18.13 -6.49 -1.04
C MET A 126 19.27 -7.20 -0.30
N LYS A 127 19.30 -8.54 -0.34
CA LYS A 127 20.40 -9.32 0.21
C LYS A 127 21.70 -9.18 -0.62
N TYR A 128 21.57 -8.88 -1.91
CA TYR A 128 22.68 -8.87 -2.87
C TYR A 128 23.00 -7.47 -3.40
N ILE A 129 22.03 -6.57 -3.39
CA ILE A 129 22.12 -5.22 -3.98
C ILE A 129 21.88 -4.19 -2.88
N GLU A 130 22.62 -3.09 -2.92
CA GLU A 130 22.43 -1.98 -1.99
C GLU A 130 21.00 -1.40 -2.10
N PRO A 131 20.27 -1.29 -0.98
CA PRO A 131 18.89 -0.79 -0.98
C PRO A 131 18.75 0.62 -1.58
N ALA A 132 19.77 1.47 -1.42
CA ALA A 132 19.76 2.83 -1.96
C ALA A 132 19.77 2.83 -3.50
N LEU A 133 20.56 1.94 -4.12
CA LEU A 133 20.61 1.80 -5.58
C LEU A 133 19.27 1.27 -6.11
N MET A 134 18.72 0.25 -5.46
CA MET A 134 17.40 -0.28 -5.83
C MET A 134 16.33 0.81 -5.79
N MET A 135 16.28 1.58 -4.72
CA MET A 135 15.32 2.67 -4.56
C MET A 135 15.46 3.71 -5.67
N ALA A 136 16.68 4.07 -6.05
CA ALA A 136 16.94 5.00 -7.17
C ALA A 136 16.43 4.44 -8.50
N VAL A 137 16.72 3.17 -8.81
CA VAL A 137 16.28 2.53 -10.06
C VAL A 137 14.75 2.46 -10.14
N PHE A 138 14.09 2.05 -9.06
CA PHE A 138 12.62 1.98 -9.03
C PHE A 138 11.97 3.36 -9.08
N ALA A 139 12.58 4.39 -8.47
CA ALA A 139 12.11 5.77 -8.57
C ALA A 139 12.17 6.28 -10.01
N VAL A 140 13.29 6.07 -10.71
CA VAL A 140 13.42 6.42 -12.12
C VAL A 140 12.43 5.63 -12.98
N GLY A 141 12.28 4.33 -12.75
CA GLY A 141 11.29 3.49 -13.41
C GLY A 141 9.87 3.99 -13.22
N GLY A 142 9.50 4.38 -12.00
CA GLY A 142 8.20 4.98 -11.68
C GLY A 142 7.95 6.31 -12.41
N ILE A 143 8.96 7.18 -12.50
CA ILE A 143 8.87 8.44 -13.25
C ILE A 143 8.64 8.16 -14.74
N LEU A 144 9.43 7.27 -15.34
CA LEU A 144 9.29 6.90 -16.75
C LEU A 144 7.91 6.27 -17.04
N ALA A 145 7.44 5.40 -16.18
CA ALA A 145 6.13 4.79 -16.32
C ALA A 145 4.99 5.81 -16.15
N SER A 146 5.14 6.80 -15.25
CA SER A 146 4.18 7.90 -15.10
C SER A 146 4.12 8.78 -16.35
N LEU A 147 5.27 9.11 -16.95
CA LEU A 147 5.32 9.81 -18.22
C LEU A 147 4.69 8.98 -19.34
N GLY A 148 4.96 7.67 -19.36
CA GLY A 148 4.31 6.75 -20.30
C GLY A 148 2.79 6.75 -20.19
N THR A 149 2.24 6.83 -18.97
CA THR A 149 0.79 6.90 -18.76
C THR A 149 0.16 8.16 -19.40
N ILE A 150 0.92 9.26 -19.47
CA ILE A 150 0.44 10.54 -20.03
C ILE A 150 0.56 10.57 -21.55
N TYR A 151 1.66 10.06 -22.11
CA TYR A 151 2.01 10.25 -23.51
C TYR A 151 1.66 9.06 -24.43
N LEU A 152 1.46 7.86 -23.88
CA LEU A 152 1.17 6.67 -24.68
C LEU A 152 -0.33 6.51 -24.98
N PRO A 153 -0.68 5.82 -26.07
CA PRO A 153 -2.07 5.51 -26.41
C PRO A 153 -2.73 4.64 -25.33
N THR A 154 -4.03 4.76 -25.20
CA THR A 154 -4.90 4.22 -24.14
C THR A 154 -4.57 2.77 -23.71
N SER A 155 -4.35 1.88 -24.67
CA SER A 155 -4.06 0.46 -24.38
C SER A 155 -2.72 0.26 -23.66
N GLN A 156 -1.70 1.04 -24.01
CA GLN A 156 -0.36 0.95 -23.41
C GLN A 156 -0.28 1.71 -22.09
N SER A 157 -1.06 2.77 -21.94
CA SER A 157 -1.10 3.59 -20.75
C SER A 157 -1.60 2.80 -19.52
N VAL A 158 -2.54 1.86 -19.68
CA VAL A 158 -2.99 0.96 -18.61
C VAL A 158 -1.86 0.06 -18.12
N TRP A 159 -1.06 -0.48 -19.04
CA TRP A 159 0.10 -1.29 -18.66
C TRP A 159 1.20 -0.48 -17.97
N CYS A 160 1.39 0.78 -18.37
CA CYS A 160 2.27 1.70 -17.64
C CYS A 160 1.79 1.91 -16.19
N LEU A 161 0.48 2.01 -15.97
CA LEU A 161 -0.10 2.14 -14.64
C LEU A 161 0.17 0.89 -13.77
N VAL A 162 0.04 -0.30 -14.35
CA VAL A 162 0.40 -1.58 -13.69
C VAL A 162 1.90 -1.60 -13.37
N THR A 163 2.75 -1.08 -14.26
CA THR A 163 4.21 -0.99 -14.04
C THR A 163 4.54 -0.02 -12.91
N ILE A 164 3.81 1.11 -12.78
CA ILE A 164 3.97 2.03 -11.64
C ILE A 164 3.72 1.28 -10.33
N SER A 165 2.66 0.46 -10.26
CA SER A 165 2.37 -0.35 -9.06
C SER A 165 3.51 -1.31 -8.73
N ALA A 166 4.15 -1.92 -9.74
CA ALA A 166 5.33 -2.75 -9.56
C ALA A 166 6.54 -1.94 -9.06
N CYS A 167 6.78 -0.75 -9.62
CA CYS A 167 7.87 0.14 -9.17
C CYS A 167 7.68 0.63 -7.73
N MET A 168 6.44 0.69 -7.25
CA MET A 168 6.11 1.05 -5.86
C MET A 168 6.22 -0.14 -4.89
N SER A 169 6.75 -1.27 -5.29
CA SER A 169 6.83 -2.46 -4.45
C SER A 169 8.03 -2.47 -3.48
N LEU A 170 8.90 -1.50 -3.56
CA LEU A 170 10.10 -1.39 -2.73
C LEU A 170 9.84 -0.79 -1.29
#